data_fea5afd4d0955f797a92d2e583ababc8
#
_entry.id   fea5afd4d0955f797a92d2e583ababc8
#
_cell.length_a   1.000
_cell.length_b   1.000
_cell.length_c   1.000
_cell.angle_alpha   90.00
_cell.angle_beta   90.00
_cell.angle_gamma   90.00
#
_symmetry.space_group_name_H-M   'P 1'
#
loop_
_entity.id
_entity.type
_entity.pdbx_description
1 polymer ?
#
loop_
_entity_poly.entity_id
_entity_poly.type
_entity_poly.pdbx_seq_one_letter_code
_entity_poly.pdbx_strand_id
1 'polypeptide(L)'
;MIAILKQSVSDEAVGHIVSWIEKKGLKTDVSRGENETIIGLVGDTTKIDPFLLESMDVVERVQRVSEPFKRANRKFHPEDSVIDCGHGVKIGGDQFQVIAGPCSVEGENLIRIARRVKAAGATMLRGGAYKPRTSPYAYQGMGPAGLDLLCEASAELDMPIVTEIMDPRDVQVFLDKKIDVMQIGARNAQNFPLLKEVGKTKTPVLLKRGMSGTVDELLMAAEYIMSEGNDNVILCERGIRTFETRTRNTFDLNAVPVLQHLSHLPVVADPSHATGYTRYVEPMALAATACGANGLEIEVHDDPSHAWSDGAQALTPDQFDDTMRRIRAIREVVCQETVQE
;
A
#
# COMPACT_ATOMS: atom_id res chain seq x y z
N MET A 1 -3.57 -13.04 -20.04
CA MET A 1 -4.79 -12.98 -20.89
C MET A 1 -5.97 -12.86 -19.96
N ILE A 2 -6.93 -12.02 -20.28
CA ILE A 2 -8.20 -11.90 -19.56
C ILE A 2 -9.36 -12.14 -20.53
N ALA A 3 -10.41 -12.80 -20.03
CA ALA A 3 -11.69 -12.89 -20.72
C ALA A 3 -12.69 -12.01 -19.98
N ILE A 4 -13.29 -11.07 -20.67
CA ILE A 4 -14.36 -10.20 -20.18
C ILE A 4 -15.68 -10.83 -20.60
N LEU A 5 -16.55 -11.05 -19.63
CA LEU A 5 -17.83 -11.71 -19.87
C LEU A 5 -18.92 -10.68 -20.13
N LYS A 6 -19.94 -11.08 -20.87
CA LYS A 6 -21.16 -10.29 -21.10
C LYS A 6 -21.84 -9.97 -19.75
N GLN A 7 -22.62 -8.92 -19.72
CA GLN A 7 -23.39 -8.56 -18.52
C GLN A 7 -24.36 -9.69 -18.13
N SER A 8 -24.54 -9.85 -16.83
CA SER A 8 -25.54 -10.79 -16.25
C SER A 8 -25.30 -12.27 -16.57
N VAL A 9 -24.03 -12.68 -16.73
CA VAL A 9 -23.68 -14.10 -16.90
C VAL A 9 -23.92 -14.88 -15.60
N SER A 10 -24.57 -16.04 -15.70
CA SER A 10 -24.86 -16.90 -14.53
C SER A 10 -23.57 -17.52 -13.96
N ASP A 11 -23.60 -17.83 -12.65
CA ASP A 11 -22.50 -18.53 -11.97
C ASP A 11 -22.15 -19.87 -12.61
N GLU A 12 -23.15 -20.57 -13.11
CA GLU A 12 -22.99 -21.85 -13.79
C GLU A 12 -22.17 -21.67 -15.09
N ALA A 13 -22.48 -20.63 -15.88
CA ALA A 13 -21.76 -20.34 -17.12
C ALA A 13 -20.31 -19.88 -16.85
N VAL A 14 -20.10 -19.08 -15.80
CA VAL A 14 -18.73 -18.74 -15.32
C VAL A 14 -17.97 -20.01 -14.94
N GLY A 15 -18.59 -20.92 -14.18
CA GLY A 15 -18.00 -22.20 -13.77
C GLY A 15 -17.61 -23.08 -14.97
N HIS A 16 -18.40 -23.08 -16.03
CA HIS A 16 -18.09 -23.82 -17.26
C HIS A 16 -16.83 -23.31 -17.95
N ILE A 17 -16.67 -21.97 -18.08
CA ILE A 17 -15.47 -21.38 -18.69
C ILE A 17 -14.24 -21.65 -17.81
N VAL A 18 -14.36 -21.45 -16.50
CA VAL A 18 -13.29 -21.73 -15.54
C VAL A 18 -12.81 -23.18 -15.71
N SER A 19 -13.73 -24.15 -15.67
CA SER A 19 -13.41 -25.57 -15.85
C SER A 19 -12.75 -25.85 -17.20
N TRP A 20 -13.20 -25.19 -18.28
CA TRP A 20 -12.62 -25.36 -19.60
C TRP A 20 -11.17 -24.84 -19.66
N ILE A 21 -10.88 -23.66 -19.04
CA ILE A 21 -9.54 -23.08 -18.96
C ILE A 21 -8.61 -23.98 -18.13
N GLU A 22 -9.09 -24.46 -16.97
CA GLU A 22 -8.32 -25.30 -16.06
C GLU A 22 -7.95 -26.66 -16.68
N LYS A 23 -8.83 -27.24 -17.49
CA LYS A 23 -8.54 -28.45 -18.28
C LYS A 23 -7.42 -28.25 -19.31
N LYS A 24 -7.10 -27.01 -19.68
CA LYS A 24 -5.95 -26.65 -20.51
C LYS A 24 -4.64 -26.46 -19.71
N GLY A 25 -4.68 -26.72 -18.40
CA GLY A 25 -3.52 -26.64 -17.50
C GLY A 25 -3.18 -25.21 -17.07
N LEU A 26 -4.14 -24.28 -17.14
CA LEU A 26 -4.01 -22.92 -16.61
C LEU A 26 -4.76 -22.82 -15.29
N LYS A 27 -4.36 -21.87 -14.44
CA LYS A 27 -5.15 -21.44 -13.32
C LYS A 27 -6.06 -20.29 -13.76
N THR A 28 -7.17 -20.14 -13.06
CA THR A 28 -8.12 -19.05 -13.28
C THR A 28 -8.21 -18.16 -12.06
N ASP A 29 -8.50 -16.89 -12.30
CA ASP A 29 -8.84 -15.92 -11.26
C ASP A 29 -10.08 -15.15 -11.73
N VAL A 30 -11.14 -15.14 -10.92
CA VAL A 30 -12.42 -14.54 -11.29
C VAL A 30 -12.64 -13.30 -10.46
N SER A 31 -12.68 -12.15 -11.12
CA SER A 31 -13.05 -10.87 -10.54
C SER A 31 -14.48 -10.50 -10.93
N ARG A 32 -15.30 -10.08 -9.97
CA ARG A 32 -16.69 -9.64 -10.19
C ARG A 32 -16.82 -8.20 -9.74
N GLY A 33 -16.95 -7.30 -10.71
CA GLY A 33 -17.34 -5.92 -10.48
C GLY A 33 -18.86 -5.74 -10.55
N GLU A 34 -19.32 -4.53 -10.32
CA GLU A 34 -20.75 -4.20 -10.41
C GLU A 34 -21.30 -4.34 -11.84
N ASN A 35 -20.46 -4.06 -12.85
CA ASN A 35 -20.86 -4.02 -14.25
C ASN A 35 -20.27 -5.13 -15.10
N GLU A 36 -19.13 -5.70 -14.74
CA GLU A 36 -18.41 -6.68 -15.55
C GLU A 36 -17.89 -7.85 -14.69
N THR A 37 -17.86 -9.05 -15.28
CA THR A 37 -17.15 -10.20 -14.72
C THR A 37 -15.94 -10.50 -15.59
N ILE A 38 -14.77 -10.61 -14.98
CA ILE A 38 -13.50 -10.84 -15.67
C ILE A 38 -12.89 -12.15 -15.19
N ILE A 39 -12.44 -12.99 -16.12
CA ILE A 39 -11.66 -14.19 -15.81
C ILE A 39 -10.22 -13.98 -16.25
N GLY A 40 -9.31 -13.91 -15.29
CA GLY A 40 -7.87 -13.90 -15.51
C GLY A 40 -7.35 -15.32 -15.77
N LEU A 41 -6.59 -15.49 -16.85
CA LEU A 41 -5.90 -16.73 -17.16
C LEU A 41 -4.45 -16.63 -16.68
N VAL A 42 -4.08 -17.45 -15.71
CA VAL A 42 -2.77 -17.46 -15.05
C VAL A 42 -1.98 -18.68 -15.50
N GLY A 43 -0.78 -18.45 -16.02
CA GLY A 43 0.10 -19.47 -16.55
C GLY A 43 0.51 -19.23 -18.00
N ASP A 44 0.95 -20.26 -18.70
CA ASP A 44 1.35 -20.18 -20.12
C ASP A 44 0.12 -20.10 -21.04
N THR A 45 -0.34 -18.87 -21.27
CA THR A 45 -1.52 -18.60 -22.09
C THR A 45 -1.30 -18.80 -23.60
N THR A 46 -0.10 -19.19 -24.03
CA THR A 46 0.13 -19.59 -25.45
C THR A 46 -0.62 -20.87 -25.83
N LYS A 47 -1.03 -21.64 -24.83
CA LYS A 47 -1.82 -22.87 -24.98
C LYS A 47 -3.29 -22.64 -25.33
N ILE A 48 -3.77 -21.40 -25.25
CA ILE A 48 -5.14 -21.04 -25.57
C ILE A 48 -5.17 -20.11 -26.77
N ASP A 49 -5.94 -20.51 -27.77
CA ASP A 49 -6.31 -19.64 -28.87
C ASP A 49 -7.31 -18.58 -28.35
N PRO A 50 -6.97 -17.27 -28.41
CA PRO A 50 -7.87 -16.21 -27.99
C PRO A 50 -9.21 -16.22 -28.73
N PHE A 51 -9.21 -16.53 -30.06
CA PHE A 51 -10.43 -16.58 -30.86
C PHE A 51 -11.38 -17.70 -30.42
N LEU A 52 -10.82 -18.84 -29.97
CA LEU A 52 -11.64 -19.94 -29.47
C LEU A 52 -12.34 -19.56 -28.16
N LEU A 53 -11.62 -18.83 -27.26
CA LEU A 53 -12.19 -18.35 -26.01
C LEU A 53 -13.24 -17.25 -26.27
N GLU A 54 -12.98 -16.34 -27.21
CA GLU A 54 -13.86 -15.23 -27.57
C GLU A 54 -15.13 -15.73 -28.31
N SER A 55 -15.04 -16.89 -28.96
CA SER A 55 -16.20 -17.50 -29.63
C SER A 55 -17.23 -18.14 -28.69
N MET A 56 -16.94 -18.20 -27.39
CA MET A 56 -17.90 -18.72 -26.41
C MET A 56 -19.01 -17.69 -26.14
N ASP A 57 -20.27 -18.14 -26.17
CA ASP A 57 -21.47 -17.30 -26.15
C ASP A 57 -21.51 -16.27 -25.00
N VAL A 58 -20.87 -16.56 -23.87
CA VAL A 58 -20.88 -15.72 -22.69
C VAL A 58 -19.64 -14.81 -22.57
N VAL A 59 -18.66 -14.94 -23.48
CA VAL A 59 -17.50 -14.06 -23.56
C VAL A 59 -17.82 -12.88 -24.46
N GLU A 60 -17.59 -11.68 -23.98
CA GLU A 60 -17.74 -10.46 -24.75
C GLU A 60 -16.49 -10.18 -25.58
N ARG A 61 -15.32 -10.28 -24.94
CA ARG A 61 -14.03 -10.07 -25.60
C ARG A 61 -12.89 -10.73 -24.82
N VAL A 62 -11.80 -11.02 -25.52
CA VAL A 62 -10.56 -11.52 -24.94
C VAL A 62 -9.44 -10.50 -25.17
N GLN A 63 -8.74 -10.14 -24.09
CA GLN A 63 -7.63 -9.19 -24.14
C GLN A 63 -6.33 -9.83 -23.66
N ARG A 64 -5.27 -9.71 -24.45
CA ARG A 64 -3.92 -10.03 -23.97
C ARG A 64 -3.46 -8.91 -23.07
N VAL A 65 -3.13 -9.24 -21.83
CA VAL A 65 -2.50 -8.31 -20.88
C VAL A 65 -1.01 -8.35 -21.19
N SER A 66 -0.48 -7.23 -21.65
CA SER A 66 0.94 -7.11 -22.03
C SER A 66 1.83 -6.97 -20.80
N GLU A 67 1.29 -6.42 -19.71
CA GLU A 67 2.01 -6.19 -18.45
C GLU A 67 2.28 -7.53 -17.73
N PRO A 68 3.44 -7.66 -17.04
CA PRO A 68 3.82 -8.89 -16.34
C PRO A 68 2.99 -9.15 -15.07
N PHE A 69 2.41 -8.12 -14.45
CA PHE A 69 1.48 -8.22 -13.32
C PHE A 69 0.04 -8.34 -13.83
N LYS A 70 -0.78 -9.15 -13.17
CA LYS A 70 -2.17 -9.45 -13.59
C LYS A 70 -3.18 -9.07 -12.53
N ARG A 71 -3.04 -9.59 -11.31
CA ARG A 71 -3.96 -9.31 -10.21
C ARG A 71 -3.91 -7.84 -9.81
N ALA A 72 -2.72 -7.25 -9.77
CA ALA A 72 -2.52 -5.83 -9.50
C ALA A 72 -2.91 -4.91 -10.67
N ASN A 73 -3.29 -5.45 -11.83
CA ASN A 73 -3.52 -4.68 -13.04
C ASN A 73 -4.97 -4.18 -13.12
N ARG A 74 -5.13 -2.87 -13.37
CA ARG A 74 -6.45 -2.25 -13.55
C ARG A 74 -7.28 -2.87 -14.70
N LYS A 75 -6.63 -3.41 -15.73
CA LYS A 75 -7.34 -4.13 -16.80
C LYS A 75 -8.01 -5.41 -16.30
N PHE A 76 -7.46 -6.02 -15.23
CA PHE A 76 -8.05 -7.18 -14.58
C PHE A 76 -9.14 -6.79 -13.57
N HIS A 77 -8.92 -5.69 -12.83
CA HIS A 77 -9.84 -5.14 -11.84
C HIS A 77 -10.07 -3.65 -12.14
N PRO A 78 -11.10 -3.28 -12.92
CA PRO A 78 -11.30 -1.90 -13.39
C PRO A 78 -11.61 -0.89 -12.28
N GLU A 79 -12.29 -1.32 -11.22
CA GLU A 79 -12.72 -0.49 -10.11
C GLU A 79 -11.59 -0.31 -9.09
N ASP A 80 -11.58 0.82 -8.38
CA ASP A 80 -10.61 1.07 -7.32
C ASP A 80 -10.82 0.12 -6.15
N SER A 81 -9.74 -0.45 -5.64
CA SER A 81 -9.78 -1.22 -4.40
C SER A 81 -9.87 -0.31 -3.20
N VAL A 82 -10.74 -0.68 -2.26
CA VAL A 82 -10.86 -0.04 -0.95
C VAL A 82 -10.47 -1.05 0.11
N ILE A 83 -9.38 -0.77 0.81
CA ILE A 83 -8.78 -1.68 1.80
C ILE A 83 -9.25 -1.28 3.20
N ASP A 84 -9.84 -2.22 3.92
CA ASP A 84 -10.21 -2.07 5.33
C ASP A 84 -8.98 -2.29 6.20
N CYS A 85 -8.55 -1.24 6.90
CA CYS A 85 -7.39 -1.24 7.78
C CYS A 85 -7.73 -1.48 9.26
N GLY A 86 -8.97 -1.87 9.58
CA GLY A 86 -9.43 -2.02 10.95
C GLY A 86 -9.96 -0.71 11.55
N HIS A 87 -10.57 -0.78 12.73
CA HIS A 87 -11.10 0.38 13.48
C HIS A 87 -12.02 1.30 12.66
N GLY A 88 -12.69 0.77 11.61
CA GLY A 88 -13.52 1.55 10.70
C GLY A 88 -12.76 2.42 9.69
N VAL A 89 -11.44 2.33 9.63
CA VAL A 89 -10.59 3.07 8.70
C VAL A 89 -10.44 2.30 7.40
N LYS A 90 -10.75 2.96 6.29
CA LYS A 90 -10.62 2.41 4.93
C LYS A 90 -9.76 3.33 4.07
N ILE A 91 -8.97 2.77 3.16
CA ILE A 91 -8.11 3.52 2.24
C ILE A 91 -8.32 3.06 0.80
N GLY A 92 -8.31 3.98 -0.15
CA GLY A 92 -8.56 3.74 -1.58
C GLY A 92 -9.91 4.27 -2.06
N GLY A 93 -10.13 4.32 -3.37
CA GLY A 93 -11.24 5.06 -3.94
C GLY A 93 -11.21 6.53 -3.47
N ASP A 94 -12.33 7.03 -2.99
CA ASP A 94 -12.45 8.40 -2.44
C ASP A 94 -11.92 8.55 -1.01
N GLN A 95 -11.51 7.43 -0.37
CA GLN A 95 -11.02 7.43 1.01
C GLN A 95 -9.56 7.86 1.07
N PHE A 96 -9.30 8.97 1.75
CA PHE A 96 -7.95 9.50 2.00
C PHE A 96 -7.58 9.35 3.46
N GLN A 97 -6.40 8.78 3.75
CA GLN A 97 -5.95 8.53 5.11
C GLN A 97 -4.56 9.11 5.39
N VAL A 98 -4.31 9.47 6.65
CA VAL A 98 -2.99 9.91 7.09
C VAL A 98 -2.46 8.98 8.17
N ILE A 99 -1.33 8.35 7.86
CA ILE A 99 -0.59 7.44 8.71
C ILE A 99 0.51 8.27 9.38
N ALA A 100 0.46 8.45 10.69
CA ALA A 100 1.44 9.30 11.38
C ALA A 100 1.93 8.69 12.70
N GLY A 101 3.16 9.02 13.07
CA GLY A 101 3.79 8.56 14.30
C GLY A 101 5.31 8.54 14.21
N PRO A 102 6.03 8.05 15.24
CA PRO A 102 7.49 8.10 15.26
C PRO A 102 8.12 7.10 14.27
N CYS A 103 9.35 7.36 13.85
CA CYS A 103 10.13 6.42 13.05
C CYS A 103 10.32 5.10 13.81
N SER A 104 10.78 5.16 15.05
CA SER A 104 10.98 4.02 15.96
C SER A 104 10.05 4.12 17.15
N VAL A 105 9.64 2.96 17.67
CA VAL A 105 9.08 2.89 19.01
C VAL A 105 10.22 3.04 20.03
N GLU A 106 10.11 4.01 20.92
CA GLU A 106 11.15 4.41 21.87
C GLU A 106 10.67 4.41 23.34
N GLY A 107 9.62 3.62 23.63
CA GLY A 107 9.03 3.51 24.96
C GLY A 107 7.80 4.41 25.13
N GLU A 108 7.65 5.00 26.32
CA GLU A 108 6.43 5.72 26.76
C GLU A 108 6.12 7.00 25.94
N ASN A 109 7.08 7.56 25.21
CA ASN A 109 6.82 8.71 24.34
C ASN A 109 5.86 8.37 23.18
N LEU A 110 5.75 7.09 22.78
CA LEU A 110 4.85 6.63 21.72
C LEU A 110 3.40 7.10 21.97
N ILE A 111 2.86 6.84 23.16
CA ILE A 111 1.46 7.18 23.47
C ILE A 111 1.22 8.69 23.45
N ARG A 112 2.21 9.47 23.91
CA ARG A 112 2.15 10.93 23.88
C ARG A 112 2.11 11.47 22.45
N ILE A 113 2.98 10.92 21.56
CA ILE A 113 2.98 11.25 20.13
C ILE A 113 1.66 10.81 19.49
N ALA A 114 1.20 9.59 19.77
CA ALA A 114 -0.02 9.02 19.20
C ALA A 114 -1.26 9.89 19.52
N ARG A 115 -1.40 10.35 20.77
CA ARG A 115 -2.49 11.29 21.15
C ARG A 115 -2.44 12.58 20.35
N ARG A 116 -1.22 13.14 20.14
CA ARG A 116 -1.05 14.40 19.40
C ARG A 116 -1.38 14.23 17.91
N VAL A 117 -0.88 13.16 17.28
CA VAL A 117 -1.18 12.94 15.85
C VAL A 117 -2.65 12.62 15.61
N LYS A 118 -3.31 11.86 16.52
CA LYS A 118 -4.75 11.63 16.46
C LYS A 118 -5.53 12.93 16.56
N ALA A 119 -5.21 13.77 17.54
CA ALA A 119 -5.87 15.06 17.74
C ALA A 119 -5.72 15.98 16.52
N ALA A 120 -4.59 15.94 15.82
CA ALA A 120 -4.35 16.65 14.57
C ALA A 120 -5.10 16.05 13.36
N GLY A 121 -5.63 14.83 13.50
CA GLY A 121 -6.46 14.16 12.48
C GLY A 121 -5.76 13.07 11.70
N ALA A 122 -4.65 12.51 12.19
CA ALA A 122 -4.16 11.23 11.70
C ALA A 122 -5.18 10.13 12.02
N THR A 123 -5.35 9.21 11.08
CA THR A 123 -6.33 8.13 11.17
C THR A 123 -5.70 6.78 11.49
N MET A 124 -4.39 6.65 11.28
CA MET A 124 -3.63 5.44 11.54
C MET A 124 -2.32 5.79 12.25
N LEU A 125 -1.92 4.96 13.21
CA LEU A 125 -0.67 5.11 13.96
C LEU A 125 0.44 4.29 13.28
N ARG A 126 1.57 4.93 12.99
CA ARG A 126 2.78 4.22 12.60
C ARG A 126 3.83 4.21 13.71
N GLY A 127 4.65 3.17 13.71
CA GLY A 127 5.84 3.08 14.57
C GLY A 127 6.65 1.84 14.22
N GLY A 128 7.97 1.97 14.08
CA GLY A 128 8.84 0.83 13.81
C GLY A 128 9.23 0.11 15.10
N ALA A 129 8.67 -1.08 15.34
CA ALA A 129 9.10 -1.97 16.43
C ALA A 129 10.42 -2.68 16.07
N TYR A 130 10.62 -2.99 14.80
CA TYR A 130 11.86 -3.51 14.22
C TYR A 130 12.48 -2.47 13.28
N LYS A 131 13.80 -2.40 13.21
CA LYS A 131 14.50 -1.39 12.40
C LYS A 131 15.55 -2.04 11.49
N PRO A 132 15.36 -1.99 10.15
CA PRO A 132 16.38 -2.45 9.22
C PRO A 132 17.54 -1.45 9.19
N ARG A 133 18.72 -1.88 9.64
CA ARG A 133 19.90 -1.03 9.71
C ARG A 133 21.02 -1.56 8.84
N THR A 134 21.75 -0.65 8.19
CA THR A 134 22.96 -1.00 7.43
C THR A 134 24.09 -1.44 8.36
N SER A 135 24.17 -0.83 9.56
CA SER A 135 25.15 -1.22 10.59
C SER A 135 24.49 -2.15 11.61
N PRO A 136 25.11 -3.28 11.96
CA PRO A 136 24.62 -4.16 13.02
C PRO A 136 24.75 -3.54 14.43
N TYR A 137 25.53 -2.47 14.57
CA TYR A 137 25.72 -1.76 15.83
C TYR A 137 24.71 -0.63 16.06
N ALA A 138 23.91 -0.29 15.02
CA ALA A 138 22.85 0.68 15.17
C ALA A 138 21.65 0.08 15.94
N TYR A 139 20.80 0.94 16.48
CA TYR A 139 19.58 0.54 17.18
C TYR A 139 18.69 -0.34 16.27
N GLN A 140 18.39 -1.55 16.70
CA GLN A 140 17.65 -2.57 15.92
C GLN A 140 16.13 -2.54 16.16
N GLY A 141 15.64 -1.65 17.02
CA GLY A 141 14.25 -1.62 17.47
C GLY A 141 14.02 -2.34 18.79
N MET A 142 12.83 -2.20 19.35
CA MET A 142 12.42 -2.87 20.59
C MET A 142 11.90 -4.29 20.36
N GLY A 143 11.71 -4.68 19.10
CA GLY A 143 11.17 -6.00 18.77
C GLY A 143 9.76 -6.22 19.34
N PRO A 144 9.47 -7.42 19.91
CA PRO A 144 8.15 -7.74 20.43
C PRO A 144 7.60 -6.77 21.47
N ALA A 145 8.48 -6.20 22.35
CA ALA A 145 8.07 -5.19 23.33
C ALA A 145 7.57 -3.89 22.65
N GLY A 146 8.18 -3.52 21.50
CA GLY A 146 7.70 -2.39 20.72
C GLY A 146 6.33 -2.65 20.08
N LEU A 147 6.04 -3.90 19.68
CA LEU A 147 4.71 -4.28 19.22
C LEU A 147 3.68 -4.19 20.34
N ASP A 148 4.03 -4.58 21.58
CA ASP A 148 3.13 -4.46 22.74
C ASP A 148 2.74 -3.01 23.00
N LEU A 149 3.70 -2.09 22.99
CA LEU A 149 3.44 -0.66 23.15
C LEU A 149 2.55 -0.10 22.03
N LEU A 150 2.73 -0.55 20.78
CA LEU A 150 1.85 -0.16 19.67
C LEU A 150 0.42 -0.67 19.90
N CYS A 151 0.25 -1.92 20.32
CA CYS A 151 -1.07 -2.50 20.63
C CYS A 151 -1.75 -1.75 21.79
N GLU A 152 -1.02 -1.38 22.84
CA GLU A 152 -1.54 -0.56 23.93
C GLU A 152 -2.01 0.81 23.45
N ALA A 153 -1.22 1.49 22.61
CA ALA A 153 -1.57 2.78 22.04
C ALA A 153 -2.80 2.68 21.10
N SER A 154 -2.88 1.61 20.29
CA SER A 154 -4.03 1.32 19.44
C SER A 154 -5.31 1.14 20.26
N ALA A 155 -5.26 0.31 21.30
CA ALA A 155 -6.41 0.05 22.16
C ALA A 155 -6.89 1.29 22.90
N GLU A 156 -5.95 2.14 23.38
CA GLU A 156 -6.31 3.38 24.06
C GLU A 156 -6.95 4.40 23.12
N LEU A 157 -6.43 4.48 21.90
CA LEU A 157 -6.79 5.54 20.97
C LEU A 157 -7.77 5.10 19.88
N ASP A 158 -8.14 3.83 19.83
CA ASP A 158 -8.97 3.28 18.74
C ASP A 158 -8.42 3.72 17.36
N MET A 159 -7.16 3.36 17.09
CA MET A 159 -6.44 3.65 15.84
C MET A 159 -5.76 2.41 15.32
N PRO A 160 -5.91 2.06 14.03
CA PRO A 160 -5.17 0.94 13.45
C PRO A 160 -3.67 1.22 13.41
N ILE A 161 -2.88 0.15 13.57
CA ILE A 161 -1.43 0.17 13.61
C ILE A 161 -0.84 -0.17 12.24
N VAL A 162 0.15 0.61 11.81
CA VAL A 162 1.03 0.30 10.69
C VAL A 162 2.45 0.11 11.22
N THR A 163 2.99 -1.11 11.11
CA THR A 163 4.37 -1.39 11.58
C THR A 163 5.11 -2.33 10.65
N GLU A 164 6.44 -2.13 10.54
CA GLU A 164 7.28 -2.86 9.59
C GLU A 164 7.56 -4.27 10.07
N ILE A 165 7.29 -5.25 9.19
CA ILE A 165 7.74 -6.63 9.31
C ILE A 165 8.95 -6.86 8.40
N MET A 166 9.98 -7.54 8.91
CA MET A 166 11.24 -7.73 8.18
C MET A 166 11.55 -9.19 7.85
N ASP A 167 11.03 -10.11 8.62
CA ASP A 167 11.35 -11.54 8.53
C ASP A 167 10.07 -12.38 8.38
N PRO A 168 10.02 -13.32 7.44
CA PRO A 168 8.86 -14.21 7.30
C PRO A 168 8.54 -15.02 8.57
N ARG A 169 9.53 -15.26 9.43
CA ARG A 169 9.34 -15.96 10.73
C ARG A 169 8.52 -15.16 11.73
N ASP A 170 8.45 -13.84 11.57
CA ASP A 170 7.74 -12.95 12.49
C ASP A 170 6.23 -12.81 12.12
N VAL A 171 5.79 -13.33 10.96
CA VAL A 171 4.40 -13.20 10.50
C VAL A 171 3.43 -13.71 11.55
N GLN A 172 3.69 -14.87 12.17
CA GLN A 172 2.81 -15.41 13.20
C GLN A 172 2.73 -14.50 14.43
N VAL A 173 3.83 -13.88 14.84
CA VAL A 173 3.85 -12.92 15.96
C VAL A 173 2.96 -11.70 15.67
N PHE A 174 3.00 -11.19 14.42
CA PHE A 174 2.15 -10.07 13.99
C PHE A 174 0.67 -10.45 13.98
N LEU A 175 0.34 -11.66 13.55
CA LEU A 175 -1.03 -12.18 13.58
C LEU A 175 -1.55 -12.37 15.02
N ASP A 176 -0.74 -12.96 15.90
CA ASP A 176 -1.10 -13.19 17.30
C ASP A 176 -1.35 -11.87 18.04
N LYS A 177 -0.59 -10.84 17.72
CA LYS A 177 -0.76 -9.48 18.26
C LYS A 177 -1.82 -8.66 17.53
N LYS A 178 -2.44 -9.21 16.47
CA LYS A 178 -3.49 -8.56 15.67
C LYS A 178 -3.05 -7.20 15.12
N ILE A 179 -1.84 -7.14 14.56
CA ILE A 179 -1.37 -5.94 13.87
C ILE A 179 -2.28 -5.70 12.66
N ASP A 180 -2.82 -4.48 12.53
CA ASP A 180 -3.83 -4.14 11.53
C ASP A 180 -3.26 -4.04 10.11
N VAL A 181 -2.05 -3.47 9.96
CA VAL A 181 -1.38 -3.31 8.67
C VAL A 181 0.09 -3.68 8.79
N MET A 182 0.53 -4.67 8.03
CA MET A 182 1.94 -5.06 7.92
C MET A 182 2.64 -4.18 6.89
N GLN A 183 3.65 -3.42 7.31
CA GLN A 183 4.45 -2.64 6.36
C GLN A 183 5.63 -3.46 5.85
N ILE A 184 5.77 -3.56 4.54
CA ILE A 184 6.99 -4.05 3.86
C ILE A 184 7.85 -2.84 3.53
N GLY A 185 8.98 -2.72 4.22
CA GLY A 185 9.92 -1.63 4.02
C GLY A 185 10.63 -1.70 2.65
N ALA A 186 11.14 -0.55 2.18
CA ALA A 186 11.77 -0.43 0.87
C ALA A 186 12.97 -1.39 0.65
N ARG A 187 13.65 -1.79 1.73
CA ARG A 187 14.75 -2.78 1.65
C ARG A 187 14.26 -4.21 1.43
N ASN A 188 13.00 -4.47 1.75
CA ASN A 188 12.33 -5.77 1.62
C ASN A 188 11.34 -5.83 0.44
N ALA A 189 11.31 -4.81 -0.42
CA ALA A 189 10.42 -4.78 -1.59
C ALA A 189 10.60 -5.98 -2.54
N GLN A 190 11.78 -6.59 -2.55
CA GLN A 190 12.11 -7.79 -3.33
C GLN A 190 12.45 -9.01 -2.44
N ASN A 191 12.08 -8.98 -1.16
CA ASN A 191 12.17 -10.14 -0.28
C ASN A 191 11.00 -11.09 -0.58
N PHE A 192 11.08 -11.81 -1.70
CA PHE A 192 10.00 -12.66 -2.19
C PHE A 192 9.53 -13.73 -1.18
N PRO A 193 10.40 -14.35 -0.35
CA PRO A 193 9.92 -15.20 0.73
C PRO A 193 8.99 -14.47 1.71
N LEU A 194 9.34 -13.23 2.12
CA LEU A 194 8.51 -12.42 3.00
C LEU A 194 7.20 -12.00 2.33
N LEU A 195 7.26 -11.56 1.06
CA LEU A 195 6.06 -11.19 0.29
C LEU A 195 5.07 -12.35 0.20
N LYS A 196 5.57 -13.57 -0.03
CA LYS A 196 4.72 -14.78 -0.07
C LYS A 196 4.11 -15.09 1.31
N GLU A 197 4.87 -14.97 2.39
CA GLU A 197 4.35 -15.30 3.73
C GLU A 197 3.26 -14.30 4.16
N VAL A 198 3.45 -12.98 3.97
CA VAL A 198 2.39 -12.00 4.24
C VAL A 198 1.21 -12.16 3.28
N GLY A 199 1.47 -12.64 2.05
CA GLY A 199 0.44 -12.96 1.05
C GLY A 199 -0.48 -14.12 1.44
N LYS A 200 -0.06 -15.02 2.30
CA LYS A 200 -0.90 -16.11 2.84
C LYS A 200 -1.87 -15.63 3.92
N THR A 201 -1.70 -14.43 4.42
CA THR A 201 -2.56 -13.81 5.42
C THR A 201 -3.72 -13.06 4.76
N LYS A 202 -4.60 -12.44 5.58
CA LYS A 202 -5.60 -11.47 5.10
C LYS A 202 -5.35 -10.08 5.66
N THR A 203 -4.28 -9.92 6.44
CA THR A 203 -3.88 -8.63 7.00
C THR A 203 -3.46 -7.70 5.87
N PRO A 204 -3.95 -6.45 5.83
CA PRO A 204 -3.51 -5.44 4.89
C PRO A 204 -2.00 -5.25 4.87
N VAL A 205 -1.43 -5.01 3.69
CA VAL A 205 0.01 -4.82 3.50
C VAL A 205 0.28 -3.47 2.88
N LEU A 206 1.02 -2.60 3.59
CA LEU A 206 1.58 -1.37 3.04
C LEU A 206 2.94 -1.70 2.40
N LEU A 207 2.98 -1.77 1.08
CA LEU A 207 4.16 -2.16 0.31
C LEU A 207 4.91 -0.93 -0.18
N LYS A 208 6.08 -0.65 0.41
CA LYS A 208 6.94 0.47 0.01
C LYS A 208 7.77 0.15 -1.23
N ARG A 209 7.80 1.09 -2.17
CA ARG A 209 8.66 1.02 -3.35
C ARG A 209 10.13 0.88 -2.95
N GLY A 210 10.85 0.00 -3.60
CA GLY A 210 12.29 -0.15 -3.44
C GLY A 210 13.04 1.12 -3.83
N MET A 211 14.15 1.41 -3.15
CA MET A 211 14.91 2.65 -3.34
C MET A 211 15.50 2.82 -4.76
N SER A 212 15.60 1.74 -5.53
CA SER A 212 16.01 1.75 -6.94
C SER A 212 15.03 0.96 -7.80
N GLY A 213 13.81 0.74 -7.25
CA GLY A 213 12.75 -0.03 -7.90
C GLY A 213 11.97 0.80 -8.92
N THR A 214 11.70 0.19 -10.07
CA THR A 214 10.77 0.75 -11.06
C THR A 214 9.33 0.62 -10.58
N VAL A 215 8.40 1.28 -11.26
CA VAL A 215 6.95 1.12 -11.05
C VAL A 215 6.53 -0.34 -11.31
N ASP A 216 7.04 -0.95 -12.38
CA ASP A 216 6.75 -2.35 -12.71
C ASP A 216 7.25 -3.32 -11.64
N GLU A 217 8.44 -3.09 -11.07
CA GLU A 217 8.95 -3.92 -9.96
C GLU A 217 8.08 -3.80 -8.70
N LEU A 218 7.55 -2.61 -8.40
CA LEU A 218 6.59 -2.43 -7.30
C LEU A 218 5.30 -3.21 -7.55
N LEU A 219 4.75 -3.13 -8.76
CA LEU A 219 3.54 -3.87 -9.14
C LEU A 219 3.78 -5.38 -9.18
N MET A 220 4.96 -5.83 -9.60
CA MET A 220 5.34 -7.24 -9.50
C MET A 220 5.50 -7.72 -8.05
N ALA A 221 6.00 -6.87 -7.15
CA ALA A 221 6.04 -7.20 -5.72
C ALA A 221 4.63 -7.30 -5.12
N ALA A 222 3.71 -6.42 -5.50
CA ALA A 222 2.29 -6.54 -5.16
C ALA A 222 1.68 -7.84 -5.71
N GLU A 223 1.98 -8.20 -6.95
CA GLU A 223 1.54 -9.45 -7.57
C GLU A 223 2.00 -10.68 -6.79
N TYR A 224 3.22 -10.68 -6.22
CA TYR A 224 3.69 -11.76 -5.34
C TYR A 224 2.81 -11.94 -4.10
N ILE A 225 2.41 -10.85 -3.46
CA ILE A 225 1.51 -10.88 -2.29
C ILE A 225 0.13 -11.40 -2.71
N MET A 226 -0.42 -10.81 -3.76
CA MET A 226 -1.77 -11.13 -4.25
C MET A 226 -1.87 -12.56 -4.78
N SER A 227 -0.80 -13.10 -5.39
CA SER A 227 -0.78 -14.48 -5.92
C SER A 227 -0.90 -15.55 -4.84
N GLU A 228 -0.57 -15.24 -3.59
CA GLU A 228 -0.76 -16.13 -2.44
C GLU A 228 -2.18 -15.98 -1.81
N GLY A 229 -2.98 -15.01 -2.28
CA GLY A 229 -4.38 -14.85 -1.92
C GLY A 229 -4.71 -13.63 -1.06
N ASN A 230 -3.75 -12.73 -0.80
CA ASN A 230 -4.00 -11.46 -0.09
C ASN A 230 -4.14 -10.31 -1.08
N ASP A 231 -5.36 -9.87 -1.33
CA ASP A 231 -5.66 -8.74 -2.22
C ASP A 231 -5.62 -7.38 -1.48
N ASN A 232 -5.40 -7.36 -0.17
CA ASN A 232 -5.39 -6.15 0.65
C ASN A 232 -4.01 -5.47 0.61
N VAL A 233 -3.62 -4.98 -0.56
CA VAL A 233 -2.30 -4.35 -0.78
C VAL A 233 -2.48 -2.85 -1.00
N ILE A 234 -1.68 -2.05 -0.30
CA ILE A 234 -1.57 -0.60 -0.40
C ILE A 234 -0.18 -0.29 -0.91
N LEU A 235 -0.07 0.38 -2.04
CA LEU A 235 1.20 0.80 -2.62
C LEU A 235 1.73 2.06 -1.93
N CYS A 236 3.05 2.20 -1.76
CA CYS A 236 3.62 3.39 -1.14
C CYS A 236 4.83 3.90 -1.93
N GLU A 237 4.67 5.07 -2.54
CA GLU A 237 5.78 5.85 -3.10
C GLU A 237 6.53 6.56 -1.96
N ARG A 238 7.85 6.40 -1.89
CA ARG A 238 8.69 6.92 -0.80
C ARG A 238 10.03 7.54 -1.27
N GLY A 239 10.13 7.82 -2.55
CA GLY A 239 11.33 8.30 -3.19
C GLY A 239 12.28 7.21 -3.65
N ILE A 240 13.00 7.50 -4.70
CA ILE A 240 14.01 6.63 -5.31
C ILE A 240 15.38 7.29 -5.30
N ARG A 241 16.43 6.49 -5.32
CA ARG A 241 17.80 6.97 -5.50
C ARG A 241 18.01 7.40 -6.94
N THR A 242 18.51 8.60 -7.10
CA THR A 242 18.92 9.16 -8.39
C THR A 242 20.32 9.76 -8.26
N PHE A 243 20.74 10.47 -9.28
CA PHE A 243 21.99 11.26 -9.24
C PHE A 243 21.91 12.49 -8.31
N GLU A 244 20.68 12.93 -7.94
CA GLU A 244 20.48 14.08 -7.05
C GLU A 244 20.73 13.67 -5.58
N THR A 245 21.53 14.49 -4.88
CA THR A 245 21.97 14.21 -3.50
C THR A 245 21.56 15.28 -2.48
N ARG A 246 20.82 16.31 -2.90
CA ARG A 246 20.35 17.39 -2.00
C ARG A 246 19.24 16.97 -1.07
N THR A 247 18.53 15.91 -1.42
CA THR A 247 17.56 15.22 -0.58
C THR A 247 17.98 13.75 -0.41
N ARG A 248 17.41 13.06 0.58
CA ARG A 248 17.71 11.65 0.83
C ARG A 248 17.40 10.77 -0.39
N ASN A 249 16.28 11.05 -1.04
CA ASN A 249 15.85 10.42 -2.29
C ASN A 249 15.14 11.47 -3.15
N THR A 250 14.98 11.20 -4.43
CA THR A 250 14.09 11.94 -5.31
C THR A 250 12.67 11.44 -5.11
N PHE A 251 11.77 12.31 -4.67
CA PHE A 251 10.36 11.96 -4.51
C PHE A 251 9.68 11.92 -5.87
N ASP A 252 9.37 10.72 -6.35
CA ASP A 252 8.77 10.51 -7.67
C ASP A 252 7.24 10.61 -7.59
N LEU A 253 6.73 11.85 -7.51
CA LEU A 253 5.29 12.08 -7.48
C LEU A 253 4.58 11.68 -8.79
N ASN A 254 5.31 11.58 -9.92
CA ASN A 254 4.75 11.03 -11.16
C ASN A 254 4.29 9.58 -10.98
N ALA A 255 4.94 8.83 -10.09
CA ALA A 255 4.54 7.44 -9.82
C ALA A 255 3.11 7.33 -9.30
N VAL A 256 2.57 8.34 -8.61
CA VAL A 256 1.20 8.29 -8.06
C VAL A 256 0.17 8.14 -9.17
N PRO A 257 0.00 9.07 -10.12
CA PRO A 257 -0.98 8.92 -11.19
C PRO A 257 -0.64 7.76 -12.14
N VAL A 258 0.65 7.42 -12.33
CA VAL A 258 1.04 6.26 -13.14
C VAL A 258 0.56 4.95 -12.49
N LEU A 259 0.78 4.79 -11.18
CA LEU A 259 0.30 3.61 -10.43
C LEU A 259 -1.23 3.51 -10.46
N GLN A 260 -1.94 4.62 -10.28
CA GLN A 260 -3.40 4.67 -10.35
C GLN A 260 -3.94 4.35 -11.74
N HIS A 261 -3.20 4.70 -12.80
CA HIS A 261 -3.56 4.31 -14.16
C HIS A 261 -3.34 2.82 -14.42
N LEU A 262 -2.24 2.25 -13.94
CA LEU A 262 -1.87 0.85 -14.19
C LEU A 262 -2.54 -0.15 -13.25
N SER A 263 -2.87 0.29 -12.03
CA SER A 263 -3.37 -0.57 -10.96
C SER A 263 -4.63 0.00 -10.32
N HIS A 264 -5.42 -0.88 -9.73
CA HIS A 264 -6.59 -0.55 -8.91
C HIS A 264 -6.25 -0.37 -7.43
N LEU A 265 -5.01 -0.65 -7.03
CA LEU A 265 -4.56 -0.62 -5.64
C LEU A 265 -4.39 0.84 -5.16
N PRO A 266 -4.76 1.17 -3.92
CA PRO A 266 -4.56 2.50 -3.37
C PRO A 266 -3.07 2.86 -3.27
N VAL A 267 -2.77 4.14 -3.48
CA VAL A 267 -1.41 4.68 -3.47
C VAL A 267 -1.24 5.67 -2.33
N VAL A 268 -0.34 5.36 -1.41
CA VAL A 268 0.13 6.23 -0.32
C VAL A 268 1.45 6.88 -0.74
N ALA A 269 1.70 8.08 -0.27
CA ALA A 269 2.95 8.81 -0.48
C ALA A 269 3.64 9.11 0.85
N ASP A 270 4.96 8.90 0.92
CA ASP A 270 5.78 9.08 2.12
C ASP A 270 6.83 10.18 1.90
N PRO A 271 6.48 11.44 2.19
CA PRO A 271 7.38 12.57 2.01
C PRO A 271 8.55 12.57 3.02
N SER A 272 8.38 11.96 4.19
CA SER A 272 9.41 11.90 5.24
C SER A 272 10.63 11.12 4.76
N HIS A 273 10.42 9.87 4.29
CA HIS A 273 11.53 9.05 3.79
C HIS A 273 12.00 9.49 2.39
N ALA A 274 11.14 10.13 1.61
CA ALA A 274 11.53 10.68 0.32
C ALA A 274 12.54 11.82 0.50
N THR A 275 12.19 12.85 1.24
CA THR A 275 13.00 14.05 1.37
C THR A 275 14.15 13.91 2.36
N GLY A 276 13.92 13.25 3.50
CA GLY A 276 14.91 13.06 4.55
C GLY A 276 15.18 14.29 5.42
N TYR A 277 14.43 15.39 5.21
CA TYR A 277 14.58 16.65 5.96
C TYR A 277 13.22 17.27 6.28
N THR A 278 12.99 17.58 7.55
CA THR A 278 11.76 18.18 8.09
C THR A 278 11.22 19.34 7.24
N ARG A 279 12.10 20.27 6.82
CA ARG A 279 11.73 21.47 6.04
C ARG A 279 11.10 21.19 4.68
N TYR A 280 11.24 19.97 4.16
CA TYR A 280 10.70 19.59 2.85
C TYR A 280 9.47 18.66 2.99
N VAL A 281 9.19 18.15 4.19
CA VAL A 281 8.08 17.18 4.40
C VAL A 281 6.73 17.83 4.10
N GLU A 282 6.44 19.00 4.68
CA GLU A 282 5.16 19.68 4.46
C GLU A 282 4.91 20.00 2.98
N PRO A 283 5.80 20.74 2.26
CA PRO A 283 5.52 21.08 0.87
C PRO A 283 5.35 19.84 -0.02
N MET A 284 6.07 18.74 0.27
CA MET A 284 5.94 17.50 -0.49
C MET A 284 4.70 16.69 -0.08
N ALA A 285 4.25 16.78 1.16
CA ALA A 285 2.96 16.21 1.58
C ALA A 285 1.79 16.90 0.86
N LEU A 286 1.82 18.22 0.74
CA LEU A 286 0.81 18.99 0.01
C LEU A 286 0.81 18.64 -1.48
N ALA A 287 2.00 18.55 -2.10
CA ALA A 287 2.12 18.15 -3.50
C ALA A 287 1.61 16.71 -3.74
N ALA A 288 1.92 15.76 -2.85
CA ALA A 288 1.43 14.39 -2.91
C ALA A 288 -0.10 14.31 -2.77
N THR A 289 -0.68 15.14 -1.92
CA THR A 289 -2.14 15.28 -1.78
C THR A 289 -2.75 15.84 -3.08
N ALA A 290 -2.14 16.87 -3.65
CA ALA A 290 -2.62 17.51 -4.88
C ALA A 290 -2.53 16.60 -6.11
N CYS A 291 -1.56 15.69 -6.18
CA CYS A 291 -1.45 14.73 -7.29
C CYS A 291 -2.37 13.51 -7.13
N GLY A 292 -3.24 13.47 -6.11
CA GLY A 292 -4.29 12.48 -5.98
C GLY A 292 -3.91 11.22 -5.19
N ALA A 293 -2.85 11.24 -4.38
CA ALA A 293 -2.55 10.11 -3.49
C ALA A 293 -3.75 9.76 -2.59
N ASN A 294 -4.00 8.48 -2.35
CA ASN A 294 -5.05 8.01 -1.44
C ASN A 294 -4.68 8.17 0.04
N GLY A 295 -3.46 8.56 0.33
CA GLY A 295 -3.03 8.83 1.70
C GLY A 295 -1.58 9.26 1.79
N LEU A 296 -1.19 9.62 3.01
CA LEU A 296 0.18 10.02 3.33
C LEU A 296 0.71 9.20 4.51
N GLU A 297 2.02 8.95 4.51
CA GLU A 297 2.75 8.45 5.67
C GLU A 297 3.77 9.48 6.12
N ILE A 298 3.62 10.00 7.34
CA ILE A 298 4.42 11.12 7.86
C ILE A 298 5.03 10.75 9.21
N GLU A 299 6.33 10.97 9.35
CA GLU A 299 7.03 10.78 10.62
C GLU A 299 6.85 11.99 11.53
N VAL A 300 6.42 11.72 12.77
CA VAL A 300 6.22 12.72 13.82
C VAL A 300 6.91 12.27 15.08
N HIS A 301 7.67 13.18 15.70
CA HIS A 301 8.35 12.94 16.96
C HIS A 301 8.24 14.17 17.87
N ASP A 302 8.02 13.98 19.16
CA ASP A 302 7.87 15.07 20.14
C ASP A 302 9.18 15.81 20.43
N ASP A 303 10.32 15.14 20.25
CA ASP A 303 11.66 15.72 20.31
C ASP A 303 12.55 15.13 19.19
N PRO A 304 12.45 15.62 17.95
CA PRO A 304 13.20 15.08 16.82
C PRO A 304 14.74 15.09 17.00
N SER A 305 15.25 16.01 17.83
CA SER A 305 16.69 16.13 18.07
C SER A 305 17.25 14.98 18.91
N HIS A 306 16.42 14.30 19.69
CA HIS A 306 16.78 13.16 20.53
C HIS A 306 16.15 11.84 20.04
N ALA A 307 15.52 11.83 18.87
CA ALA A 307 14.97 10.62 18.29
C ALA A 307 16.05 9.55 18.05
N TRP A 308 15.78 8.31 18.40
CA TRP A 308 16.72 7.19 18.22
C TRP A 308 16.94 6.82 16.75
N SER A 309 16.05 7.28 15.87
CA SER A 309 16.18 7.11 14.42
C SER A 309 15.51 8.22 13.64
N ASP A 310 16.13 8.59 12.52
CA ASP A 310 15.59 9.46 11.46
C ASP A 310 14.99 10.80 11.93
N GLY A 311 15.45 11.36 13.05
CA GLY A 311 14.93 12.62 13.61
C GLY A 311 15.00 13.82 12.66
N ALA A 312 15.98 13.85 11.76
CA ALA A 312 16.13 14.93 10.77
C ALA A 312 14.94 15.11 9.82
N GLN A 313 14.10 14.09 9.65
CA GLN A 313 12.93 14.08 8.77
C GLN A 313 11.59 14.09 9.51
N ALA A 314 11.60 13.93 10.84
CA ALA A 314 10.38 13.93 11.63
C ALA A 314 9.86 15.36 11.83
N LEU A 315 8.55 15.55 11.70
CA LEU A 315 7.87 16.77 12.12
C LEU A 315 7.70 16.78 13.64
N THR A 316 7.68 17.96 14.25
CA THR A 316 7.12 18.08 15.60
C THR A 316 5.59 17.95 15.53
N PRO A 317 4.89 17.62 16.64
CA PRO A 317 3.42 17.58 16.66
C PRO A 317 2.76 18.88 16.21
N ASP A 318 3.35 20.04 16.52
CA ASP A 318 2.81 21.35 16.11
C ASP A 318 2.99 21.57 14.60
N GLN A 319 4.14 21.22 14.04
CA GLN A 319 4.34 21.24 12.58
C GLN A 319 3.40 20.27 11.86
N PHE A 320 3.15 19.11 12.44
CA PHE A 320 2.20 18.14 11.88
C PHE A 320 0.77 18.68 11.89
N ASP A 321 0.31 19.34 12.97
CA ASP A 321 -1.02 19.97 13.03
C ASP A 321 -1.18 21.04 11.94
N ASP A 322 -0.18 21.90 11.75
CA ASP A 322 -0.17 22.88 10.68
C ASP A 322 -0.23 22.23 9.28
N THR A 323 0.54 21.18 9.08
CA THR A 323 0.56 20.40 7.84
C THR A 323 -0.83 19.79 7.57
N MET A 324 -1.47 19.21 8.59
CA MET A 324 -2.79 18.58 8.47
C MET A 324 -3.89 19.59 8.11
N ARG A 325 -3.83 20.80 8.64
CA ARG A 325 -4.78 21.87 8.23
C ARG A 325 -4.67 22.20 6.74
N ARG A 326 -3.44 22.30 6.23
CA ARG A 326 -3.18 22.57 4.81
C ARG A 326 -3.54 21.39 3.91
N ILE A 327 -3.28 20.14 4.33
CA ILE A 327 -3.69 18.94 3.61
C ILE A 327 -5.21 18.94 3.42
N ARG A 328 -6.00 19.24 4.47
CA ARG A 328 -7.47 19.30 4.36
C ARG A 328 -7.92 20.33 3.32
N ALA A 329 -7.33 21.51 3.32
CA ALA A 329 -7.65 22.56 2.34
C ALA A 329 -7.33 22.13 0.89
N ILE A 330 -6.20 21.44 0.66
CA ILE A 330 -5.88 20.87 -0.66
C ILE A 330 -6.89 19.77 -1.04
N ARG A 331 -7.26 18.90 -0.09
CA ARG A 331 -8.26 17.85 -0.35
C ARG A 331 -9.62 18.43 -0.77
N GLU A 332 -10.07 19.49 -0.14
CA GLU A 332 -11.31 20.18 -0.52
C GLU A 332 -11.30 20.63 -1.99
N VAL A 333 -10.15 21.10 -2.48
CA VAL A 333 -9.99 21.51 -3.88
C VAL A 333 -9.94 20.31 -4.84
N VAL A 334 -9.18 19.26 -4.46
CA VAL A 334 -8.97 18.08 -5.31
C VAL A 334 -10.24 17.22 -5.41
N CYS A 335 -11.06 17.19 -4.35
CA CYS A 335 -12.30 16.41 -4.32
C CYS A 335 -13.52 17.18 -4.84
N GLN A 336 -13.40 18.46 -5.21
CA GLN A 336 -14.47 19.14 -5.91
C GLN A 336 -14.66 18.48 -7.27
N GLU A 337 -15.81 17.84 -7.47
CA GLU A 337 -16.22 17.38 -8.79
C GLU A 337 -16.04 18.52 -9.79
N THR A 338 -15.32 18.27 -10.87
CA THR A 338 -15.34 19.18 -12.02
C THR A 338 -16.77 19.18 -12.50
N VAL A 339 -17.50 20.25 -12.19
CA VAL A 339 -18.82 20.49 -12.78
C VAL A 339 -18.57 20.49 -14.28
N GLN A 340 -18.93 19.38 -14.95
CA GLN A 340 -18.94 19.33 -16.40
C GLN A 340 -20.00 20.33 -16.85
N GLU A 341 -19.56 21.48 -17.40
CA GLU A 341 -20.39 22.35 -18.20
C GLU A 341 -20.83 21.67 -19.51
#